data_c1e69eee75ddaaca9f9ea2ca2b62f27a
#
_entry.id   c1e69eee75ddaaca9f9ea2ca2b62f27a
#
_cell.length_a   1.000
_cell.length_b   1.000
_cell.length_c   1.000
_cell.angle_alpha   90.00
_cell.angle_beta   90.00
_cell.angle_gamma   90.00
#
_symmetry.space_group_name_H-M   'P 1'
#
loop_
_entity.id
_entity.type
_entity.pdbx_description
1 polymer ?
#
loop_
_entity_poly.entity_id
_entity_poly.type
_entity_poly.pdbx_seq_one_letter_code
_entity_poly.pdbx_strand_id
1 'polypeptide(L)'
;GMAQNITGNDLRKLGFPEGRAIGLALAQLQRKEHKHLSTTDKLNLLRALLADPSAYLTDLAWSHVAGALIPPPSRHVELVERKPYAVYGEEHIEAGARHQMDTAMKLPVTVAGALMPDAHHGYGLPIGGVLATDNAVIPYAVGVDIGCRMALSIFDLPPQWLDQRRQELQHKLIANTRFGGREGFGRGEKLDHEVLHRDEFRAVPFLRNKLDTAAAQIGTSGSGNHFVEFGVVEVTAENATLGVAPGRYVGLLSHSGSRGLGASVAQHYTGLAMDTCQLPPEAKHLAWLGLDTDAGREYWAAMSLAGDYASANHYQIHQRLARALGEKPLAKVENHHNFAWKELVDGREVIVHRKGATPAGAGVLGII
;
A
#
# COMPACT_ATOMS: atom_id res chain seq x y z
N GLY A 1 -34.00 5.78 -26.35
CA GLY A 1 -33.47 4.46 -26.08
C GLY A 1 -32.41 4.52 -25.01
N MET A 2 -32.42 3.58 -24.07
CA MET A 2 -31.34 3.48 -23.05
C MET A 2 -30.01 3.30 -23.76
N ALA A 3 -29.01 4.09 -23.38
CA ALA A 3 -27.64 3.90 -23.84
C ALA A 3 -27.16 2.51 -23.44
N GLN A 4 -26.73 1.70 -24.41
CA GLN A 4 -26.12 0.41 -24.12
C GLN A 4 -24.77 0.62 -23.46
N ASN A 5 -24.48 -0.16 -22.43
CA ASN A 5 -23.17 -0.14 -21.80
C ASN A 5 -22.12 -0.70 -22.76
N ILE A 6 -21.02 0.01 -22.90
CA ILE A 6 -19.87 -0.44 -23.66
C ILE A 6 -19.17 -1.52 -22.84
N THR A 7 -18.85 -2.64 -23.48
CA THR A 7 -18.21 -3.81 -22.85
C THR A 7 -16.76 -3.95 -23.31
N GLY A 8 -16.01 -4.80 -22.62
CA GLY A 8 -14.65 -5.15 -23.03
C GLY A 8 -14.58 -5.71 -24.45
N ASN A 9 -15.58 -6.46 -24.89
CA ASN A 9 -15.66 -6.97 -26.27
C ASN A 9 -15.80 -5.83 -27.27
N ASP A 10 -16.54 -4.78 -26.97
CA ASP A 10 -16.66 -3.61 -27.82
C ASP A 10 -15.30 -2.94 -28.02
N LEU A 11 -14.50 -2.84 -26.97
CA LEU A 11 -13.14 -2.29 -27.05
C LEU A 11 -12.21 -3.18 -27.87
N ARG A 12 -12.31 -4.49 -27.71
CA ARG A 12 -11.52 -5.44 -28.53
C ARG A 12 -11.86 -5.30 -30.02
N LYS A 13 -13.14 -5.16 -30.35
CA LYS A 13 -13.60 -4.93 -31.74
C LYS A 13 -13.08 -3.62 -32.31
N LEU A 14 -12.88 -2.60 -31.48
CA LEU A 14 -12.28 -1.34 -31.89
C LEU A 14 -10.78 -1.45 -32.16
N GLY A 15 -10.11 -2.48 -31.62
CA GLY A 15 -8.68 -2.68 -31.76
C GLY A 15 -7.87 -2.47 -30.49
N PHE A 16 -8.53 -2.35 -29.33
CA PHE A 16 -7.81 -2.32 -28.04
C PHE A 16 -7.06 -3.62 -27.82
N PRO A 17 -5.77 -3.56 -27.51
CA PRO A 17 -5.01 -4.76 -27.17
C PRO A 17 -5.51 -5.37 -25.85
N GLU A 18 -5.34 -6.68 -25.72
CA GLU A 18 -5.56 -7.34 -24.43
C GLU A 18 -4.64 -6.76 -23.37
N GLY A 19 -5.19 -6.49 -22.20
CA GLY A 19 -4.44 -5.98 -21.06
C GLY A 19 -5.14 -4.85 -20.32
N ARG A 20 -4.36 -4.06 -19.58
CA ARG A 20 -4.86 -3.03 -18.67
C ARG A 20 -5.68 -1.92 -19.34
N ALA A 21 -5.38 -1.58 -20.56
CA ALA A 21 -6.03 -0.47 -21.25
C ALA A 21 -7.54 -0.64 -21.33
N ILE A 22 -8.03 -1.87 -21.52
CA ILE A 22 -9.47 -2.16 -21.61
C ILE A 22 -10.17 -1.81 -20.29
N GLY A 23 -9.68 -2.34 -19.18
CA GLY A 23 -10.27 -2.09 -17.87
C GLY A 23 -10.22 -0.62 -17.47
N LEU A 24 -9.09 0.03 -17.72
CA LEU A 24 -8.91 1.47 -17.44
C LEU A 24 -9.85 2.34 -18.28
N ALA A 25 -10.02 2.01 -19.55
CA ALA A 25 -10.93 2.74 -20.44
C ALA A 25 -12.39 2.56 -20.00
N LEU A 26 -12.81 1.35 -19.67
CA LEU A 26 -14.16 1.08 -19.19
C LEU A 26 -14.44 1.84 -17.89
N ALA A 27 -13.49 1.86 -16.96
CA ALA A 27 -13.62 2.60 -15.70
C ALA A 27 -13.75 4.11 -15.97
N GLN A 28 -12.95 4.66 -16.88
CA GLN A 28 -13.02 6.08 -17.22
C GLN A 28 -14.37 6.46 -17.86
N LEU A 29 -14.95 5.60 -18.66
CA LEU A 29 -16.26 5.84 -19.28
C LEU A 29 -17.40 5.89 -18.25
N GLN A 30 -17.21 5.29 -17.07
CA GLN A 30 -18.20 5.32 -15.98
C GLN A 30 -18.09 6.56 -15.09
N ARG A 31 -17.04 7.36 -15.26
CA ARG A 31 -16.84 8.56 -14.45
C ARG A 31 -17.77 9.70 -14.85
N LYS A 32 -17.97 10.65 -13.93
CA LYS A 32 -18.87 11.80 -14.11
C LYS A 32 -18.64 12.55 -15.40
N GLU A 33 -17.39 12.69 -15.82
CA GLU A 33 -17.01 13.45 -17.00
C GLU A 33 -17.49 12.79 -18.30
N HIS A 34 -17.73 11.48 -18.31
CA HIS A 34 -17.97 10.71 -19.51
C HIS A 34 -19.25 9.87 -19.51
N LYS A 35 -19.77 9.50 -18.32
CA LYS A 35 -20.89 8.56 -18.23
C LYS A 35 -22.17 9.04 -18.92
N HIS A 36 -22.32 10.35 -19.06
CA HIS A 36 -23.47 10.98 -19.71
C HIS A 36 -23.36 11.04 -21.24
N LEU A 37 -22.21 10.73 -21.80
CA LEU A 37 -22.01 10.74 -23.25
C LEU A 37 -22.82 9.61 -23.88
N SER A 38 -23.26 9.86 -25.16
CA SER A 38 -23.89 8.82 -25.94
C SER A 38 -22.90 7.70 -26.27
N THR A 39 -23.44 6.52 -26.58
CA THR A 39 -22.62 5.38 -27.01
C THR A 39 -21.74 5.76 -28.21
N THR A 40 -22.30 6.48 -29.18
CA THR A 40 -21.57 6.96 -30.37
C THR A 40 -20.40 7.85 -29.97
N ASP A 41 -20.62 8.82 -29.09
CA ASP A 41 -19.58 9.74 -28.64
C ASP A 41 -18.47 9.01 -27.86
N LYS A 42 -18.85 8.04 -27.01
CA LYS A 42 -17.88 7.20 -26.30
C LYS A 42 -17.01 6.40 -27.26
N LEU A 43 -17.62 5.78 -28.29
CA LEU A 43 -16.89 5.01 -29.28
C LEU A 43 -15.97 5.90 -30.13
N ASN A 44 -16.41 7.08 -30.48
CA ASN A 44 -15.60 8.05 -31.26
C ASN A 44 -14.38 8.50 -30.41
N LEU A 45 -14.59 8.76 -29.13
CA LEU A 45 -13.51 9.11 -28.21
C LEU A 45 -12.47 7.98 -28.11
N LEU A 46 -12.93 6.74 -27.99
CA LEU A 46 -12.05 5.56 -27.92
C LEU A 46 -11.29 5.35 -29.24
N ARG A 47 -11.93 5.60 -30.40
CA ARG A 47 -11.26 5.52 -31.69
C ARG A 47 -10.18 6.59 -31.83
N ALA A 48 -10.45 7.81 -31.39
CA ALA A 48 -9.45 8.89 -31.40
C ALA A 48 -8.26 8.57 -30.53
N LEU A 49 -8.52 8.02 -29.34
CA LEU A 49 -7.49 7.58 -28.41
C LEU A 49 -6.60 6.48 -29.00
N LEU A 50 -7.21 5.48 -29.65
CA LEU A 50 -6.46 4.40 -30.32
C LEU A 50 -5.64 4.90 -31.50
N ALA A 51 -6.17 5.87 -32.27
CA ALA A 51 -5.49 6.39 -33.43
C ALA A 51 -4.20 7.14 -33.09
N ASP A 52 -4.20 7.87 -31.96
CA ASP A 52 -3.03 8.62 -31.50
C ASP A 52 -2.99 8.66 -29.96
N PRO A 53 -2.57 7.58 -29.30
CA PRO A 53 -2.48 7.58 -27.83
C PRO A 53 -1.55 8.67 -27.29
N SER A 54 -0.47 9.00 -28.01
CA SER A 54 0.50 10.01 -27.57
C SER A 54 -0.12 11.38 -27.34
N ALA A 55 -1.16 11.74 -28.12
CA ALA A 55 -1.87 13.00 -27.98
C ALA A 55 -2.61 13.12 -26.64
N TYR A 56 -2.87 12.01 -25.97
CA TYR A 56 -3.62 11.96 -24.71
C TYR A 56 -2.74 11.75 -23.46
N LEU A 57 -1.43 11.72 -23.60
CA LEU A 57 -0.52 11.50 -22.45
C LEU A 57 -0.58 12.61 -21.40
N THR A 58 -0.99 13.80 -21.79
CA THR A 58 -1.17 14.94 -20.87
C THR A 58 -2.64 15.25 -20.58
N ASP A 59 -3.56 14.47 -21.12
CA ASP A 59 -5.00 14.63 -20.89
C ASP A 59 -5.35 14.22 -19.45
N LEU A 60 -6.10 15.08 -18.75
CA LEU A 60 -6.44 14.82 -17.34
C LEU A 60 -7.28 13.55 -17.14
N ALA A 61 -8.14 13.23 -18.10
CA ALA A 61 -9.04 12.09 -17.98
C ALA A 61 -8.45 10.81 -18.56
N TRP A 62 -7.68 10.91 -19.66
CA TRP A 62 -7.28 9.74 -20.46
C TRP A 62 -5.81 9.41 -20.45
N SER A 63 -4.97 10.17 -19.74
CA SER A 63 -3.52 9.93 -19.74
C SER A 63 -3.14 8.52 -19.26
N HIS A 64 -3.85 7.97 -18.30
CA HIS A 64 -3.60 6.63 -17.77
C HIS A 64 -3.96 5.53 -18.78
N VAL A 65 -5.03 5.73 -19.56
CA VAL A 65 -5.40 4.81 -20.64
C VAL A 65 -4.40 4.90 -21.80
N ALA A 66 -4.04 6.12 -22.17
CA ALA A 66 -3.05 6.37 -23.22
C ALA A 66 -1.70 5.73 -22.88
N GLY A 67 -1.25 5.89 -21.65
CA GLY A 67 -0.01 5.25 -21.18
C GLY A 67 -0.05 3.73 -21.25
N ALA A 68 -1.20 3.12 -21.01
CA ALA A 68 -1.39 1.68 -21.13
C ALA A 68 -1.47 1.19 -22.59
N LEU A 69 -1.83 2.06 -23.53
CA LEU A 69 -1.87 1.75 -24.96
C LEU A 69 -0.51 1.87 -25.65
N ILE A 70 0.39 2.67 -25.10
CA ILE A 70 1.74 2.82 -25.63
C ILE A 70 2.59 1.72 -24.97
N PRO A 71 3.07 0.71 -25.72
CA PRO A 71 3.88 -0.34 -25.12
C PRO A 71 5.14 0.28 -24.53
N PRO A 72 5.39 0.12 -23.20
CA PRO A 72 6.65 0.57 -22.64
C PRO A 72 7.79 -0.28 -23.19
N PRO A 73 9.00 0.27 -23.33
CA PRO A 73 10.13 -0.55 -23.73
C PRO A 73 10.30 -1.68 -22.72
N SER A 74 10.27 -2.92 -23.22
CA SER A 74 10.46 -4.11 -22.40
C SER A 74 11.84 -4.68 -22.63
N ARG A 75 12.42 -5.30 -21.60
CA ARG A 75 13.69 -6.02 -21.68
C ARG A 75 13.60 -7.35 -20.97
N HIS A 76 14.26 -8.36 -21.53
CA HIS A 76 14.48 -9.64 -20.85
C HIS A 76 15.67 -9.49 -19.90
N VAL A 77 15.51 -9.94 -18.68
CA VAL A 77 16.53 -9.89 -17.64
C VAL A 77 16.78 -11.29 -17.12
N GLU A 78 18.05 -11.69 -17.11
CA GLU A 78 18.44 -12.97 -16.54
C GLU A 78 18.85 -12.82 -15.08
N LEU A 79 18.64 -13.89 -14.32
CA LEU A 79 19.13 -13.98 -12.94
C LEU A 79 20.66 -14.17 -12.96
N VAL A 80 21.30 -13.64 -11.93
CA VAL A 80 22.73 -13.80 -11.73
C VAL A 80 23.03 -14.80 -10.62
N GLU A 81 24.28 -15.03 -10.30
CA GLU A 81 24.66 -15.87 -9.18
C GLU A 81 24.11 -15.32 -7.87
N ARG A 82 23.59 -16.21 -7.03
CA ARG A 82 23.03 -15.85 -5.73
C ARG A 82 24.06 -15.18 -4.82
N LYS A 83 23.74 -13.98 -4.36
CA LYS A 83 24.56 -13.28 -3.39
C LYS A 83 24.30 -13.83 -1.98
N PRO A 84 25.30 -13.82 -1.10
CA PRO A 84 25.09 -14.23 0.29
C PRO A 84 24.22 -13.23 1.04
N TYR A 85 23.49 -13.73 2.03
CA TYR A 85 22.64 -12.89 2.88
C TYR A 85 22.65 -13.40 4.32
N ALA A 86 22.36 -12.50 5.26
CA ALA A 86 22.31 -12.84 6.69
C ALA A 86 21.01 -13.55 7.03
N VAL A 87 21.09 -14.56 7.90
CA VAL A 87 19.94 -15.30 8.44
C VAL A 87 19.99 -15.24 9.93
N TYR A 88 18.93 -14.73 10.53
CA TYR A 88 18.81 -14.63 12.00
C TYR A 88 17.76 -15.62 12.49
N GLY A 89 18.08 -16.39 13.54
CA GLY A 89 17.16 -17.36 14.11
C GLY A 89 16.84 -18.53 13.20
N GLU A 90 17.84 -19.17 12.62
CA GLU A 90 17.72 -20.22 11.59
C GLU A 90 16.73 -21.35 11.91
N GLU A 91 16.62 -21.71 13.18
CA GLU A 91 15.79 -22.84 13.65
C GLU A 91 14.29 -22.67 13.41
N HIS A 92 13.83 -21.44 13.23
CA HIS A 92 12.42 -21.11 13.10
C HIS A 92 12.02 -20.59 11.73
N ILE A 93 12.93 -20.65 10.76
CA ILE A 93 12.68 -20.13 9.41
C ILE A 93 12.16 -21.24 8.50
N GLU A 94 11.01 -21.00 7.86
CA GLU A 94 10.43 -21.92 6.91
C GLU A 94 11.30 -22.07 5.65
N ALA A 95 11.32 -23.29 5.09
CA ALA A 95 12.03 -23.57 3.84
C ALA A 95 11.53 -22.70 2.67
N GLY A 96 10.23 -22.41 2.62
CA GLY A 96 9.63 -21.53 1.61
C GLY A 96 10.17 -20.11 1.66
N ALA A 97 10.40 -19.58 2.86
CA ALA A 97 11.00 -18.27 3.05
C ALA A 97 12.44 -18.22 2.54
N ARG A 98 13.22 -19.24 2.81
CA ARG A 98 14.60 -19.36 2.28
C ARG A 98 14.61 -19.41 0.77
N HIS A 99 13.72 -20.20 0.18
CA HIS A 99 13.61 -20.32 -1.28
C HIS A 99 13.27 -18.97 -1.93
N GLN A 100 12.31 -18.23 -1.37
CA GLN A 100 11.96 -16.90 -1.85
C GLN A 100 13.14 -15.92 -1.74
N MET A 101 13.86 -15.95 -0.61
CA MET A 101 15.01 -15.09 -0.41
C MET A 101 16.17 -15.46 -1.35
N ASP A 102 16.41 -16.76 -1.57
CA ASP A 102 17.42 -17.21 -2.52
C ASP A 102 17.15 -16.68 -3.92
N THR A 103 15.89 -16.68 -4.35
CA THR A 103 15.49 -16.13 -5.65
C THR A 103 15.73 -14.62 -5.71
N ALA A 104 15.32 -13.88 -4.69
CA ALA A 104 15.51 -12.43 -4.62
C ALA A 104 17.00 -12.03 -4.63
N MET A 105 17.86 -12.86 -4.04
CA MET A 105 19.30 -12.62 -4.01
C MET A 105 19.99 -12.91 -5.34
N LYS A 106 19.28 -13.45 -6.33
CA LYS A 106 19.77 -13.65 -7.70
C LYS A 106 19.39 -12.51 -8.64
N LEU A 107 18.70 -11.48 -8.19
CA LEU A 107 18.37 -10.33 -9.03
C LEU A 107 19.62 -9.48 -9.28
N PRO A 108 19.84 -9.02 -10.53
CA PRO A 108 21.00 -8.15 -10.82
C PRO A 108 21.07 -6.89 -9.98
N VAL A 109 19.91 -6.35 -9.58
CA VAL A 109 19.81 -5.11 -8.78
C VAL A 109 19.99 -5.33 -7.27
N THR A 110 20.01 -6.57 -6.82
CA THR A 110 20.19 -6.88 -5.39
C THR A 110 21.59 -6.55 -4.92
N VAL A 111 21.68 -5.84 -3.82
CA VAL A 111 22.95 -5.45 -3.15
C VAL A 111 23.17 -6.28 -1.90
N ALA A 112 22.15 -6.44 -1.08
CA ALA A 112 22.21 -7.14 0.20
C ALA A 112 20.83 -7.66 0.60
N GLY A 113 20.80 -8.56 1.56
CA GLY A 113 19.55 -9.10 2.08
C GLY A 113 19.72 -9.74 3.44
N ALA A 114 18.60 -9.94 4.12
CA ALA A 114 18.53 -10.62 5.40
C ALA A 114 17.19 -11.33 5.58
N LEU A 115 17.21 -12.44 6.30
CA LEU A 115 16.00 -13.07 6.85
C LEU A 115 15.99 -12.84 8.36
N MET A 116 14.89 -12.30 8.86
CA MET A 116 14.69 -12.06 10.28
C MET A 116 14.16 -13.34 10.95
N PRO A 117 14.24 -13.43 12.30
CA PRO A 117 13.70 -14.59 13.03
C PRO A 117 12.22 -14.83 12.69
N ASP A 118 11.82 -16.09 12.64
CA ASP A 118 10.45 -16.53 12.31
C ASP A 118 9.98 -16.15 10.90
N ALA A 119 10.90 -15.89 9.99
CA ALA A 119 10.53 -15.60 8.59
C ALA A 119 9.75 -16.78 7.97
N HIS A 120 8.70 -16.46 7.27
CA HIS A 120 7.80 -17.43 6.64
C HIS A 120 7.39 -17.00 5.25
N HIS A 121 6.79 -17.91 4.50
CA HIS A 121 6.39 -17.68 3.12
C HIS A 121 5.46 -16.47 3.00
N GLY A 122 5.76 -15.59 2.03
CA GLY A 122 4.97 -14.42 1.71
C GLY A 122 4.77 -14.27 0.20
N TYR A 123 4.28 -13.14 -0.23
CA TYR A 123 4.13 -12.81 -1.64
C TYR A 123 5.37 -12.05 -2.14
N GLY A 124 6.12 -12.65 -3.05
CA GLY A 124 7.35 -12.09 -3.60
C GLY A 124 8.53 -12.24 -2.64
N LEU A 125 8.63 -11.39 -1.63
CA LEU A 125 9.55 -11.57 -0.51
C LEU A 125 8.87 -12.37 0.61
N PRO A 126 9.64 -13.15 1.37
CA PRO A 126 9.10 -13.76 2.58
C PRO A 126 8.74 -12.68 3.60
N ILE A 127 7.76 -12.96 4.45
CA ILE A 127 7.49 -12.15 5.63
C ILE A 127 8.69 -12.29 6.56
N GLY A 128 9.24 -11.18 7.00
CA GLY A 128 10.53 -11.13 7.70
C GLY A 128 11.74 -11.00 6.77
N GLY A 129 11.51 -10.93 5.46
CA GLY A 129 12.57 -10.67 4.47
C GLY A 129 12.90 -9.18 4.36
N VAL A 130 14.20 -8.90 4.24
CA VAL A 130 14.74 -7.56 3.99
C VAL A 130 15.63 -7.63 2.75
N LEU A 131 15.37 -6.78 1.77
CA LEU A 131 16.11 -6.78 0.51
C LEU A 131 16.55 -5.37 0.14
N ALA A 132 17.84 -5.17 -0.01
CA ALA A 132 18.42 -3.91 -0.49
C ALA A 132 18.75 -4.01 -1.97
N THR A 133 18.35 -3.00 -2.74
CA THR A 133 18.55 -2.92 -4.17
C THR A 133 19.25 -1.61 -4.57
N ASP A 134 19.85 -1.61 -5.73
CA ASP A 134 20.53 -0.46 -6.30
C ASP A 134 19.61 0.27 -7.28
N ASN A 135 19.22 1.48 -6.92
CA ASN A 135 18.43 2.40 -7.76
C ASN A 135 17.21 1.74 -8.42
N ALA A 136 16.57 0.82 -7.70
CA ALA A 136 15.44 0.05 -8.19
C ALA A 136 14.46 -0.20 -7.06
N VAL A 137 13.17 -0.17 -7.39
CA VAL A 137 12.11 -0.52 -6.43
C VAL A 137 11.27 -1.65 -7.01
N ILE A 138 10.97 -2.64 -6.19
CA ILE A 138 10.18 -3.82 -6.54
C ILE A 138 8.78 -3.66 -5.93
N PRO A 139 7.76 -3.27 -6.71
CA PRO A 139 6.41 -3.04 -6.16
C PRO A 139 5.84 -4.26 -5.44
N TYR A 140 6.05 -5.45 -5.96
CA TYR A 140 5.54 -6.68 -5.35
C TYR A 140 6.24 -7.01 -4.02
N ALA A 141 7.51 -6.60 -3.85
CA ALA A 141 8.25 -6.75 -2.60
C ALA A 141 7.79 -5.78 -1.52
N VAL A 142 7.30 -4.61 -1.91
CA VAL A 142 6.63 -3.68 -0.99
C VAL A 142 5.30 -4.28 -0.53
N GLY A 143 4.56 -4.86 -1.44
CA GLY A 143 3.31 -5.57 -1.17
C GLY A 143 2.06 -4.81 -1.59
N VAL A 144 0.93 -5.50 -1.50
CA VAL A 144 -0.38 -4.99 -1.89
C VAL A 144 -0.92 -3.98 -0.87
N ASP A 145 -0.64 -4.19 0.40
CA ASP A 145 -1.07 -3.31 1.48
C ASP A 145 0.07 -2.37 1.87
N ILE A 146 0.33 -1.40 0.99
CA ILE A 146 1.42 -0.45 1.15
C ILE A 146 1.26 0.32 2.46
N GLY A 147 2.32 0.33 3.27
CA GLY A 147 2.33 1.06 4.54
C GLY A 147 1.46 0.44 5.62
N CYS A 148 1.03 -0.82 5.45
CA CYS A 148 0.37 -1.56 6.52
C CYS A 148 1.15 -1.42 7.81
N ARG A 149 0.46 -1.15 8.90
CA ARG A 149 1.08 -0.84 10.18
C ARG A 149 0.19 -1.18 11.35
N MET A 150 0.81 -1.22 12.51
CA MET A 150 0.11 -1.26 13.78
C MET A 150 0.30 0.08 14.48
N ALA A 151 -0.76 0.56 15.11
CA ALA A 151 -0.75 1.77 15.93
C ALA A 151 -1.40 1.49 17.27
N LEU A 152 -0.79 1.99 18.33
CA LEU A 152 -1.23 1.83 19.71
C LEU A 152 -1.41 3.19 20.34
N SER A 153 -2.58 3.44 20.93
CA SER A 153 -2.82 4.55 21.85
C SER A 153 -2.94 4.02 23.27
N ILE A 154 -2.24 4.62 24.22
CA ILE A 154 -2.25 4.25 25.64
C ILE A 154 -3.05 5.29 26.40
N PHE A 155 -4.07 4.86 27.15
CA PHE A 155 -4.93 5.74 27.92
C PHE A 155 -4.70 5.53 29.44
N ASP A 156 -4.83 6.62 30.19
CA ASP A 156 -4.74 6.59 31.65
C ASP A 156 -6.05 6.08 32.26
N LEU A 157 -6.31 4.83 32.00
CA LEU A 157 -7.48 4.10 32.51
C LEU A 157 -7.05 2.78 33.10
N PRO A 158 -7.63 2.34 34.22
CA PRO A 158 -7.27 1.05 34.82
C PRO A 158 -7.81 -0.10 33.97
N PRO A 159 -7.12 -1.26 33.93
CA PRO A 159 -7.56 -2.42 33.14
C PRO A 159 -8.97 -2.91 33.47
N GLN A 160 -9.41 -2.78 34.71
CA GLN A 160 -10.77 -3.15 35.14
C GLN A 160 -11.86 -2.41 34.39
N TRP A 161 -11.56 -1.22 33.87
CA TRP A 161 -12.47 -0.41 33.08
C TRP A 161 -12.94 -1.13 31.82
N LEU A 162 -12.10 -1.96 31.21
CA LEU A 162 -12.45 -2.77 30.04
C LEU A 162 -13.57 -3.78 30.32
N ASP A 163 -13.45 -4.50 31.43
CA ASP A 163 -14.44 -5.53 31.80
C ASP A 163 -15.78 -4.90 32.18
N GLN A 164 -15.75 -3.76 32.82
CA GLN A 164 -16.95 -3.04 33.25
C GLN A 164 -17.71 -2.42 32.08
N ARG A 165 -17.05 -2.13 30.96
CA ARG A 165 -17.61 -1.37 29.84
C ARG A 165 -17.51 -2.08 28.49
N ARG A 166 -17.42 -3.39 28.49
CA ARG A 166 -17.22 -4.20 27.29
C ARG A 166 -18.27 -3.91 26.21
N GLN A 167 -19.55 -3.88 26.56
CA GLN A 167 -20.62 -3.62 25.60
C GLN A 167 -20.59 -2.19 25.07
N GLU A 168 -20.33 -1.22 25.93
CA GLU A 168 -20.20 0.18 25.55
C GLU A 168 -19.05 0.38 24.58
N LEU A 169 -17.90 -0.25 24.84
CA LEU A 169 -16.72 -0.16 23.99
C LEU A 169 -16.94 -0.80 22.62
N GLN A 170 -17.57 -1.97 22.60
CA GLN A 170 -17.93 -2.64 21.35
C GLN A 170 -18.88 -1.77 20.52
N HIS A 171 -19.84 -1.12 21.14
CA HIS A 171 -20.76 -0.20 20.49
C HIS A 171 -20.02 1.01 19.88
N LYS A 172 -19.07 1.59 20.64
CA LYS A 172 -18.26 2.72 20.17
C LYS A 172 -17.36 2.33 19.00
N LEU A 173 -16.77 1.14 19.01
CA LEU A 173 -15.98 0.62 17.89
C LEU A 173 -16.83 0.55 16.61
N ILE A 174 -18.02 -0.04 16.71
CA ILE A 174 -18.93 -0.19 15.57
C ILE A 174 -19.40 1.16 15.04
N ALA A 175 -19.70 2.10 15.94
CA ALA A 175 -20.22 3.42 15.57
C ALA A 175 -19.18 4.34 14.95
N ASN A 176 -17.89 4.19 15.32
CA ASN A 176 -16.83 5.15 14.98
C ASN A 176 -15.82 4.63 13.98
N THR A 177 -15.95 3.40 13.51
CA THR A 177 -15.08 2.86 12.46
C THR A 177 -15.88 1.98 11.51
N ARG A 178 -15.28 1.62 10.38
CA ARG A 178 -15.87 0.73 9.38
C ARG A 178 -14.91 -0.42 9.14
N PHE A 179 -15.48 -1.63 9.00
CA PHE A 179 -14.76 -2.86 8.74
C PHE A 179 -15.16 -3.40 7.37
N GLY A 180 -14.31 -4.26 6.79
CA GLY A 180 -14.53 -4.80 5.46
C GLY A 180 -13.70 -4.09 4.38
N GLY A 181 -13.42 -4.82 3.29
CA GLY A 181 -12.48 -4.36 2.26
C GLY A 181 -12.94 -3.16 1.45
N ARG A 182 -14.26 -3.02 1.28
CA ARG A 182 -14.87 -1.95 0.48
C ARG A 182 -15.64 -0.94 1.30
N GLU A 183 -15.69 -1.12 2.62
CA GLU A 183 -16.39 -0.21 3.49
C GLU A 183 -15.72 1.16 3.55
N GLY A 184 -16.54 2.19 3.56
CA GLY A 184 -16.11 3.57 3.68
C GLY A 184 -17.21 4.42 4.30
N PHE A 185 -16.92 5.68 4.55
CA PHE A 185 -17.88 6.64 5.05
C PHE A 185 -18.73 7.19 3.90
N GLY A 186 -20.04 7.28 4.13
CA GLY A 186 -20.97 7.85 3.19
C GLY A 186 -20.80 9.36 3.01
N ARG A 187 -21.51 9.91 2.03
CA ARG A 187 -21.51 11.36 1.76
C ARG A 187 -22.03 12.11 3.00
N GLY A 188 -21.28 13.09 3.48
CA GLY A 188 -21.57 13.82 4.72
C GLY A 188 -20.96 13.22 5.98
N GLU A 189 -20.50 11.98 5.91
CA GLU A 189 -19.77 11.31 7.01
C GLU A 189 -18.26 11.27 6.78
N LYS A 190 -17.79 11.65 5.59
CA LYS A 190 -16.39 11.61 5.23
C LYS A 190 -15.55 12.50 6.12
N LEU A 191 -14.41 11.95 6.54
CA LEU A 191 -13.42 12.66 7.36
C LEU A 191 -12.49 13.46 6.44
N ASP A 192 -11.96 14.57 6.96
CA ASP A 192 -10.92 15.33 6.26
C ASP A 192 -9.57 15.12 6.93
N HIS A 193 -8.51 15.18 6.13
CA HIS A 193 -7.13 15.15 6.56
C HIS A 193 -6.27 15.83 5.50
N GLU A 194 -5.17 16.46 5.92
CA GLU A 194 -4.26 17.14 4.98
C GLU A 194 -3.69 16.21 3.89
N VAL A 195 -3.56 14.90 4.17
CA VAL A 195 -3.09 13.92 3.18
C VAL A 195 -3.98 13.88 1.95
N LEU A 196 -5.28 14.17 2.08
CA LEU A 196 -6.23 14.20 0.97
C LEU A 196 -6.01 15.40 0.03
N HIS A 197 -5.24 16.38 0.45
CA HIS A 197 -4.92 17.60 -0.31
C HIS A 197 -3.52 17.55 -0.94
N ARG A 198 -2.87 16.39 -0.92
CA ARG A 198 -1.53 16.20 -1.45
C ARG A 198 -1.51 16.34 -2.97
N ASP A 199 -0.47 16.98 -3.49
CA ASP A 199 -0.31 17.25 -4.93
C ASP A 199 -0.16 15.98 -5.76
N GLU A 200 0.33 14.88 -5.19
CA GLU A 200 0.50 13.59 -5.86
C GLU A 200 -0.80 13.08 -6.47
N PHE A 201 -1.96 13.38 -5.86
CA PHE A 201 -3.26 13.02 -6.44
C PHE A 201 -3.50 13.64 -7.82
N ARG A 202 -2.85 14.76 -8.11
CA ARG A 202 -2.93 15.44 -9.41
C ARG A 202 -1.71 15.22 -10.28
N ALA A 203 -0.53 15.19 -9.67
CA ALA A 203 0.75 15.09 -10.38
C ALA A 203 1.00 13.70 -10.96
N VAL A 204 0.59 12.63 -10.27
CA VAL A 204 0.74 11.26 -10.75
C VAL A 204 -0.50 10.87 -11.55
N PRO A 205 -0.39 10.61 -12.86
CA PRO A 205 -1.56 10.35 -13.70
C PRO A 205 -2.46 9.25 -13.19
N PHE A 206 -1.90 8.15 -12.70
CA PHE A 206 -2.65 7.03 -12.15
C PHE A 206 -3.51 7.42 -10.94
N LEU A 207 -3.09 8.42 -10.16
CA LEU A 207 -3.78 8.80 -8.92
C LEU A 207 -4.93 9.78 -9.13
N ARG A 208 -5.09 10.36 -10.33
CA ARG A 208 -6.06 11.44 -10.60
C ARG A 208 -7.51 11.07 -10.33
N ASN A 209 -7.85 9.79 -10.37
CA ASN A 209 -9.20 9.30 -10.09
C ASN A 209 -9.32 8.54 -8.76
N LYS A 210 -8.34 8.64 -7.87
CA LYS A 210 -8.30 7.87 -6.61
C LYS A 210 -8.72 8.66 -5.39
N LEU A 211 -8.85 9.97 -5.50
CA LEU A 211 -9.13 10.83 -4.35
C LEU A 211 -10.47 10.52 -3.69
N ASP A 212 -11.52 10.27 -4.46
CA ASP A 212 -12.86 10.00 -3.91
C ASP A 212 -12.87 8.74 -3.04
N THR A 213 -12.25 7.66 -3.50
CA THR A 213 -12.11 6.43 -2.72
C THR A 213 -11.26 6.65 -1.47
N ALA A 214 -10.14 7.38 -1.62
CA ALA A 214 -9.28 7.71 -0.49
C ALA A 214 -10.04 8.52 0.57
N ALA A 215 -10.80 9.52 0.15
CA ALA A 215 -11.60 10.34 1.06
C ALA A 215 -12.71 9.53 1.76
N ALA A 216 -13.29 8.55 1.08
CA ALA A 216 -14.33 7.69 1.66
C ALA A 216 -13.77 6.68 2.68
N GLN A 217 -12.57 6.17 2.44
CA GLN A 217 -11.99 5.08 3.22
C GLN A 217 -11.06 5.52 4.35
N ILE A 218 -10.70 6.80 4.46
CA ILE A 218 -9.87 7.27 5.57
C ILE A 218 -10.62 7.10 6.90
N GLY A 219 -9.94 6.55 7.90
CA GLY A 219 -10.54 6.23 9.20
C GLY A 219 -11.23 4.87 9.25
N THR A 220 -11.02 4.00 8.26
CA THR A 220 -11.61 2.65 8.20
C THR A 220 -10.56 1.57 8.42
N SER A 221 -10.98 0.43 8.99
CA SER A 221 -10.06 -0.67 9.31
C SER A 221 -9.68 -1.50 8.09
N GLY A 222 -10.65 -2.01 7.36
CA GLY A 222 -10.44 -2.99 6.31
C GLY A 222 -10.86 -4.39 6.73
N SER A 223 -10.46 -5.38 5.93
CA SER A 223 -10.77 -6.80 6.14
C SER A 223 -9.50 -7.64 6.27
N GLY A 224 -9.67 -8.96 6.32
CA GLY A 224 -8.57 -9.89 6.47
C GLY A 224 -7.99 -9.86 7.88
N ASN A 225 -6.68 -9.67 7.99
CA ASN A 225 -5.99 -9.57 9.27
C ASN A 225 -6.01 -8.15 9.87
N HIS A 226 -6.76 -7.22 9.27
CA HIS A 226 -6.94 -5.88 9.82
C HIS A 226 -7.93 -5.89 10.98
N PHE A 227 -7.62 -5.13 12.01
CA PHE A 227 -8.47 -5.06 13.22
C PHE A 227 -8.29 -3.73 13.95
N VAL A 228 -9.27 -3.44 14.81
CA VAL A 228 -9.23 -2.38 15.81
C VAL A 228 -9.79 -2.95 17.09
N GLU A 229 -9.02 -2.90 18.18
CA GLU A 229 -9.43 -3.48 19.44
C GLU A 229 -8.92 -2.69 20.66
N PHE A 230 -9.66 -2.80 21.76
CA PHE A 230 -9.19 -2.36 23.06
C PHE A 230 -8.56 -3.53 23.82
N GLY A 231 -7.54 -3.25 24.57
CA GLY A 231 -6.84 -4.26 25.35
C GLY A 231 -6.06 -3.67 26.52
N VAL A 232 -5.36 -4.53 27.24
CA VAL A 232 -4.50 -4.14 28.35
C VAL A 232 -3.08 -3.97 27.83
N VAL A 233 -2.46 -2.85 28.18
CA VAL A 233 -1.06 -2.55 27.84
C VAL A 233 -0.25 -2.53 29.14
N GLU A 234 0.82 -3.30 29.16
CA GLU A 234 1.79 -3.27 30.26
C GLU A 234 2.98 -2.40 29.84
N VAL A 235 3.22 -1.33 30.58
CA VAL A 235 4.38 -0.46 30.41
C VAL A 235 5.39 -0.83 31.50
N THR A 236 6.61 -1.14 31.08
CA THR A 236 7.71 -1.49 32.00
C THR A 236 8.74 -0.37 32.05
N ALA A 237 9.71 -0.48 32.98
CA ALA A 237 10.82 0.47 33.07
C ALA A 237 11.66 0.53 31.78
N GLU A 238 11.67 -0.54 30.97
CA GLU A 238 12.36 -0.60 29.68
C GLU A 238 11.70 0.29 28.61
N ASN A 239 10.44 0.67 28.80
CA ASN A 239 9.68 1.53 27.91
C ASN A 239 9.74 3.02 28.28
N ALA A 240 10.79 3.45 28.97
CA ALA A 240 10.92 4.83 29.49
C ALA A 240 10.81 5.91 28.37
N THR A 241 11.17 5.58 27.14
CA THR A 241 11.07 6.49 25.98
C THR A 241 9.64 6.89 25.65
N LEU A 242 8.64 6.14 26.12
CA LEU A 242 7.22 6.50 25.94
C LEU A 242 6.79 7.71 26.77
N GLY A 243 7.54 8.03 27.84
CA GLY A 243 7.15 9.09 28.78
C GLY A 243 5.96 8.71 29.66
N VAL A 244 5.63 7.41 29.76
CA VAL A 244 4.53 6.86 30.56
C VAL A 244 5.13 6.07 31.70
N ALA A 245 4.63 6.28 32.93
CA ALA A 245 5.09 5.54 34.10
C ALA A 245 4.82 4.04 33.95
N PRO A 246 5.71 3.16 34.48
CA PRO A 246 5.44 1.73 34.49
C PRO A 246 4.09 1.41 35.15
N GLY A 247 3.35 0.48 34.57
CA GLY A 247 2.04 0.10 35.05
C GLY A 247 1.21 -0.57 33.96
N ARG A 248 -0.07 -0.82 34.29
CA ARG A 248 -1.01 -1.45 33.38
C ARG A 248 -2.10 -0.44 33.00
N TYR A 249 -2.35 -0.32 31.71
CA TYR A 249 -3.21 0.70 31.14
C TYR A 249 -4.18 0.08 30.13
N VAL A 250 -5.20 0.85 29.75
CA VAL A 250 -6.04 0.52 28.60
C VAL A 250 -5.36 1.01 27.32
N GLY A 251 -5.30 0.16 26.32
CA GLY A 251 -4.77 0.49 25.01
C GLY A 251 -5.82 0.32 23.93
N LEU A 252 -5.70 1.12 22.87
CA LEU A 252 -6.40 0.94 21.61
C LEU A 252 -5.36 0.54 20.57
N LEU A 253 -5.48 -0.67 20.04
CA LEU A 253 -4.57 -1.23 19.04
C LEU A 253 -5.29 -1.36 17.71
N SER A 254 -4.69 -0.86 16.65
CA SER A 254 -5.20 -1.02 15.29
C SER A 254 -4.14 -1.62 14.38
N HIS A 255 -4.61 -2.46 13.45
CA HIS A 255 -3.83 -3.00 12.34
C HIS A 255 -4.58 -2.70 11.06
N SER A 256 -4.05 -1.83 10.22
CA SER A 256 -4.66 -1.40 8.97
C SER A 256 -3.59 -0.78 8.06
N GLY A 257 -3.99 -0.33 6.88
CA GLY A 257 -3.06 0.19 5.90
C GLY A 257 -3.66 1.28 5.01
N SER A 258 -3.19 1.33 3.79
CA SER A 258 -3.54 2.36 2.81
C SER A 258 -4.85 2.09 2.05
N ARG A 259 -5.56 1.05 2.42
CA ARG A 259 -6.87 0.69 1.88
C ARG A 259 -6.84 0.57 0.36
N GLY A 260 -7.94 0.91 -0.33
CA GLY A 260 -8.05 0.81 -1.78
C GLY A 260 -7.04 1.65 -2.56
N LEU A 261 -6.59 2.76 -2.00
CA LEU A 261 -5.56 3.58 -2.61
C LEU A 261 -4.26 2.78 -2.80
N GLY A 262 -3.74 2.21 -1.73
CA GLY A 262 -2.50 1.42 -1.78
C GLY A 262 -2.64 0.15 -2.61
N ALA A 263 -3.77 -0.54 -2.51
CA ALA A 263 -4.04 -1.75 -3.30
C ALA A 263 -4.03 -1.44 -4.81
N SER A 264 -4.64 -0.33 -5.22
CA SER A 264 -4.65 0.11 -6.62
C SER A 264 -3.25 0.44 -7.13
N VAL A 265 -2.47 1.17 -6.33
CA VAL A 265 -1.08 1.52 -6.66
C VAL A 265 -0.24 0.26 -6.81
N ALA A 266 -0.32 -0.67 -5.86
CA ALA A 266 0.42 -1.91 -5.91
C ALA A 266 0.10 -2.73 -7.16
N GLN A 267 -1.17 -2.90 -7.48
CA GLN A 267 -1.61 -3.67 -8.64
C GLN A 267 -1.11 -3.05 -9.95
N HIS A 268 -1.30 -1.76 -10.11
CA HIS A 268 -0.91 -1.05 -11.33
C HIS A 268 0.60 -1.14 -11.58
N TYR A 269 1.39 -0.77 -10.59
CA TYR A 269 2.85 -0.68 -10.77
C TYR A 269 3.54 -2.04 -10.73
N THR A 270 2.98 -3.04 -10.04
CA THR A 270 3.45 -4.43 -10.17
C THR A 270 3.28 -4.92 -11.60
N GLY A 271 2.11 -4.69 -12.20
CA GLY A 271 1.85 -5.04 -13.59
C GLY A 271 2.80 -4.32 -14.55
N LEU A 272 3.01 -3.03 -14.36
CA LEU A 272 3.91 -2.24 -15.19
C LEU A 272 5.36 -2.72 -15.07
N ALA A 273 5.80 -3.04 -13.85
CA ALA A 273 7.15 -3.59 -13.64
C ALA A 273 7.33 -4.93 -14.37
N MET A 274 6.35 -5.82 -14.28
CA MET A 274 6.39 -7.11 -14.96
C MET A 274 6.37 -6.98 -16.49
N ASP A 275 5.66 -5.99 -17.02
CA ASP A 275 5.61 -5.72 -18.46
C ASP A 275 6.93 -5.19 -18.99
N THR A 276 7.65 -4.40 -18.22
CA THR A 276 8.88 -3.71 -18.64
C THR A 276 10.16 -4.45 -18.27
N CYS A 277 10.13 -5.24 -17.19
CA CYS A 277 11.26 -6.02 -16.69
C CYS A 277 10.85 -7.49 -16.67
N GLN A 278 11.16 -8.22 -17.75
CA GLN A 278 10.75 -9.61 -17.93
C GLN A 278 11.80 -10.56 -17.36
N LEU A 279 11.54 -11.03 -16.16
CA LEU A 279 12.37 -11.99 -15.45
C LEU A 279 11.93 -13.44 -15.78
N PRO A 280 12.81 -14.44 -15.52
CA PRO A 280 12.41 -15.85 -15.58
C PRO A 280 11.17 -16.13 -14.71
N PRO A 281 10.39 -17.18 -15.04
CA PRO A 281 9.12 -17.47 -14.35
C PRO A 281 9.22 -17.55 -12.83
N GLU A 282 10.29 -18.11 -12.29
CA GLU A 282 10.50 -18.24 -10.84
C GLU A 282 10.66 -16.88 -10.11
N ALA A 283 11.04 -15.84 -10.84
CA ALA A 283 11.28 -14.49 -10.29
C ALA A 283 10.35 -13.42 -10.87
N LYS A 284 9.38 -13.77 -11.69
CA LYS A 284 8.60 -12.79 -12.48
C LYS A 284 7.95 -11.69 -11.64
N HIS A 285 7.51 -12.00 -10.43
CA HIS A 285 6.87 -11.03 -9.54
C HIS A 285 7.86 -10.05 -8.91
N LEU A 286 9.16 -10.37 -8.94
CA LEU A 286 10.21 -9.50 -8.42
C LEU A 286 10.69 -8.46 -9.43
N ALA A 287 9.97 -8.28 -10.52
CA ALA A 287 10.25 -7.24 -11.49
C ALA A 287 10.30 -5.86 -10.82
N TRP A 288 11.25 -5.04 -11.24
CA TRP A 288 11.48 -3.74 -10.63
C TRP A 288 11.25 -2.59 -11.61
N LEU A 289 11.11 -1.41 -11.04
CA LEU A 289 11.12 -0.13 -11.73
C LEU A 289 12.40 0.62 -11.35
N GLY A 290 13.15 1.06 -12.34
CA GLY A 290 14.32 1.92 -12.09
C GLY A 290 13.89 3.29 -11.58
N LEU A 291 14.54 3.79 -10.54
CA LEU A 291 14.20 5.11 -9.97
C LEU A 291 14.64 6.28 -10.86
N ASP A 292 15.41 6.02 -11.89
CA ASP A 292 15.78 6.99 -12.94
C ASP A 292 14.76 7.02 -14.09
N THR A 293 13.71 6.18 -14.04
CA THR A 293 12.61 6.16 -15.01
C THR A 293 11.40 6.93 -14.49
N ASP A 294 10.54 7.39 -15.42
CA ASP A 294 9.29 8.05 -15.04
C ASP A 294 8.39 7.12 -14.21
N ALA A 295 8.25 5.86 -14.64
CA ALA A 295 7.46 4.87 -13.92
C ALA A 295 7.97 4.64 -12.49
N GLY A 296 9.27 4.54 -12.30
CA GLY A 296 9.88 4.37 -10.99
C GLY A 296 9.66 5.57 -10.08
N ARG A 297 9.83 6.79 -10.63
CA ARG A 297 9.56 8.02 -9.88
C ARG A 297 8.08 8.16 -9.50
N GLU A 298 7.19 7.85 -10.42
CA GLU A 298 5.75 7.87 -10.16
C GLU A 298 5.33 6.86 -9.10
N TYR A 299 5.83 5.64 -9.20
CA TYR A 299 5.57 4.63 -8.17
C TYR A 299 6.08 5.08 -6.80
N TRP A 300 7.29 5.61 -6.73
CA TRP A 300 7.85 6.08 -5.47
C TRP A 300 6.99 7.17 -4.84
N ALA A 301 6.53 8.13 -5.63
CA ALA A 301 5.63 9.18 -5.17
C ALA A 301 4.29 8.61 -4.70
N ALA A 302 3.70 7.68 -5.47
CA ALA A 302 2.44 7.04 -5.13
C ALA A 302 2.56 6.14 -3.89
N MET A 303 3.65 5.39 -3.77
CA MET A 303 3.95 4.56 -2.58
C MET A 303 4.11 5.43 -1.34
N SER A 304 4.84 6.52 -1.45
CA SER A 304 5.05 7.46 -0.33
C SER A 304 3.74 8.09 0.11
N LEU A 305 2.89 8.50 -0.83
CA LEU A 305 1.54 8.99 -0.54
C LEU A 305 0.71 7.91 0.16
N ALA A 306 0.74 6.67 -0.33
CA ALA A 306 0.00 5.57 0.28
C ALA A 306 0.47 5.28 1.71
N GLY A 307 1.77 5.39 1.98
CA GLY A 307 2.33 5.28 3.33
C GLY A 307 1.83 6.37 4.26
N ASP A 308 1.85 7.62 3.81
CA ASP A 308 1.34 8.76 4.57
C ASP A 308 -0.18 8.66 4.77
N TYR A 309 -0.90 8.18 3.76
CA TYR A 309 -2.32 7.90 3.87
C TYR A 309 -2.62 6.82 4.93
N ALA A 310 -1.83 5.76 4.97
CA ALA A 310 -1.99 4.71 5.97
C ALA A 310 -1.78 5.26 7.40
N SER A 311 -0.79 6.14 7.59
CA SER A 311 -0.59 6.85 8.85
C SER A 311 -1.79 7.73 9.20
N ALA A 312 -2.29 8.50 8.25
CA ALA A 312 -3.47 9.33 8.43
C ALA A 312 -4.72 8.49 8.73
N ASN A 313 -4.86 7.33 8.10
CA ASN A 313 -5.95 6.39 8.36
C ASN A 313 -5.98 5.95 9.84
N HIS A 314 -4.84 5.53 10.38
CA HIS A 314 -4.73 5.17 11.79
C HIS A 314 -4.98 6.37 12.71
N TYR A 315 -4.44 7.53 12.35
CA TYR A 315 -4.70 8.76 13.11
C TYR A 315 -6.20 9.03 13.24
N GLN A 316 -6.96 8.92 12.16
CA GLN A 316 -8.40 9.15 12.17
C GLN A 316 -9.15 8.10 12.99
N ILE A 317 -8.78 6.83 12.88
CA ILE A 317 -9.35 5.75 13.71
C ILE A 317 -9.16 6.07 15.20
N HIS A 318 -7.92 6.34 15.61
CA HIS A 318 -7.57 6.58 17.00
C HIS A 318 -8.20 7.86 17.55
N GLN A 319 -8.20 8.93 16.75
CA GLN A 319 -8.79 10.20 17.18
C GLN A 319 -10.30 10.10 17.39
N ARG A 320 -11.01 9.46 16.48
CA ARG A 320 -12.47 9.27 16.61
C ARG A 320 -12.82 8.46 17.85
N LEU A 321 -12.11 7.37 18.09
CA LEU A 321 -12.35 6.51 19.25
C LEU A 321 -11.97 7.20 20.56
N ALA A 322 -10.85 7.93 20.61
CA ALA A 322 -10.46 8.72 21.77
C ALA A 322 -11.53 9.79 22.13
N ARG A 323 -12.06 10.48 21.11
CA ARG A 323 -13.16 11.45 21.30
C ARG A 323 -14.43 10.79 21.81
N ALA A 324 -14.77 9.61 21.28
CA ALA A 324 -15.94 8.85 21.73
C ALA A 324 -15.80 8.40 23.19
N LEU A 325 -14.57 8.15 23.64
CA LEU A 325 -14.28 7.83 25.05
C LEU A 325 -14.22 9.06 25.95
N GLY A 326 -14.01 10.25 25.37
CA GLY A 326 -13.75 11.47 26.13
C GLY A 326 -12.35 11.52 26.75
N GLU A 327 -11.38 10.76 26.19
CA GLU A 327 -10.03 10.61 26.72
C GLU A 327 -8.98 11.08 25.73
N LYS A 328 -7.87 11.60 26.26
CA LYS A 328 -6.65 11.87 25.50
C LYS A 328 -5.63 10.79 25.77
N PRO A 329 -4.97 10.21 24.76
CA PRO A 329 -3.92 9.22 25.01
C PRO A 329 -2.71 9.85 25.71
N LEU A 330 -2.12 9.08 26.63
CA LEU A 330 -0.85 9.39 27.28
C LEU A 330 0.32 9.28 26.29
N ALA A 331 0.24 8.33 25.39
CA ALA A 331 1.27 8.07 24.37
C ALA A 331 0.68 7.34 23.17
N LYS A 332 1.37 7.46 22.04
CA LYS A 332 1.05 6.73 20.80
C LYS A 332 2.31 6.08 20.27
N VAL A 333 2.19 4.85 19.78
CA VAL A 333 3.27 4.08 19.15
C VAL A 333 2.78 3.59 17.80
N GLU A 334 3.62 3.67 16.79
CA GLU A 334 3.27 3.26 15.43
C GLU A 334 4.44 2.55 14.76
N ASN A 335 4.19 1.39 14.15
CA ASN A 335 5.17 0.60 13.41
C ASN A 335 4.74 0.44 11.96
N HIS A 336 5.69 0.61 11.05
CA HIS A 336 5.51 0.34 9.64
C HIS A 336 5.99 -1.04 9.27
N HIS A 337 5.29 -1.68 8.33
CA HIS A 337 5.77 -2.81 7.55
C HIS A 337 5.15 -2.73 6.15
N ASN A 338 5.64 -3.50 5.17
CA ASN A 338 5.23 -3.40 3.77
C ASN A 338 5.55 -2.04 3.15
N PHE A 339 6.82 -1.68 3.17
CA PHE A 339 7.30 -0.41 2.62
C PHE A 339 8.71 -0.54 2.04
N ALA A 340 9.17 0.49 1.35
CA ALA A 340 10.56 0.61 0.91
C ALA A 340 11.12 1.96 1.35
N TRP A 341 12.38 1.96 1.76
CA TRP A 341 13.08 3.14 2.27
C TRP A 341 14.38 3.36 1.53
N LYS A 342 14.79 4.61 1.44
CA LYS A 342 16.15 4.97 1.04
C LYS A 342 17.02 4.95 2.28
N GLU A 343 18.06 4.12 2.28
CA GLU A 343 18.98 3.98 3.40
C GLU A 343 20.43 4.03 2.93
N LEU A 344 21.33 4.46 3.81
CA LEU A 344 22.77 4.39 3.58
C LEU A 344 23.29 3.08 4.18
N VAL A 345 23.91 2.28 3.34
CA VAL A 345 24.60 1.04 3.74
C VAL A 345 26.05 1.15 3.22
N ASP A 346 27.00 1.13 4.14
CA ASP A 346 28.43 1.30 3.81
C ASP A 346 28.72 2.54 2.96
N GLY A 347 28.04 3.66 3.29
CA GLY A 347 28.19 4.94 2.59
C GLY A 347 27.49 5.03 1.23
N ARG A 348 26.74 4.01 0.85
CA ARG A 348 26.02 3.94 -0.41
C ARG A 348 24.52 4.00 -0.16
N GLU A 349 23.80 4.84 -0.92
CA GLU A 349 22.34 4.86 -0.88
C GLU A 349 21.77 3.63 -1.58
N VAL A 350 20.92 2.90 -0.87
CA VAL A 350 20.24 1.71 -1.38
C VAL A 350 18.74 1.80 -1.06
N ILE A 351 17.95 1.02 -1.78
CA ILE A 351 16.51 0.92 -1.55
C ILE A 351 16.26 -0.35 -0.75
N VAL A 352 15.81 -0.20 0.49
CA VAL A 352 15.56 -1.32 1.40
C VAL A 352 14.08 -1.64 1.44
N HIS A 353 13.73 -2.84 0.99
CA HIS A 353 12.37 -3.38 1.01
C HIS A 353 12.20 -4.22 2.27
N ARG A 354 11.15 -3.95 3.05
CA ARG A 354 10.79 -4.74 4.22
C ARG A 354 9.35 -5.20 4.11
N LYS A 355 9.14 -6.50 4.26
CA LYS A 355 7.81 -7.10 4.23
C LYS A 355 7.52 -7.77 5.56
N GLY A 356 6.60 -7.20 6.33
CA GLY A 356 6.30 -7.66 7.68
C GLY A 356 7.41 -7.42 8.70
N ALA A 357 8.55 -6.85 8.28
CA ALA A 357 9.68 -6.52 9.14
C ALA A 357 9.66 -5.02 9.45
N THR A 358 9.77 -4.67 10.72
CA THR A 358 9.82 -3.27 11.15
C THR A 358 11.28 -2.80 11.18
N PRO A 359 11.57 -1.55 10.74
CA PRO A 359 12.91 -0.97 10.89
C PRO A 359 13.33 -1.02 12.37
N ALA A 360 14.47 -1.64 12.66
CA ALA A 360 15.04 -1.72 13.99
C ALA A 360 16.30 -0.85 14.06
N GLY A 361 16.22 0.22 14.82
CA GLY A 361 17.34 1.11 15.11
C GLY A 361 17.28 1.59 16.55
N ALA A 362 18.36 2.20 17.05
CA ALA A 362 18.35 2.81 18.37
C ALA A 362 17.24 3.87 18.47
N GLY A 363 16.35 3.75 19.45
CA GLY A 363 15.24 4.67 19.66
C GLY A 363 13.96 4.36 18.87
N VAL A 364 13.94 3.28 18.07
CA VAL A 364 12.72 2.83 17.41
C VAL A 364 11.96 1.87 18.33
N LEU A 365 10.68 2.20 18.58
CA LEU A 365 9.80 1.37 19.41
C LEU A 365 9.04 0.39 18.52
N GLY A 366 8.90 -0.85 18.97
CA GLY A 366 8.16 -1.89 18.30
C GLY A 366 6.91 -2.30 19.06
N ILE A 367 5.84 -2.65 18.34
CA ILE A 367 4.64 -3.30 18.85
C ILE A 367 4.75 -4.78 18.51
N ILE A 368 4.69 -5.63 19.53
CA ILE A 368 4.85 -7.08 19.39
C ILE A 368 3.47 -7.76 19.39
#